data_8c0fe45257dad04b3854d10285dabf4b
#
_entry.id   8c0fe45257dad04b3854d10285dabf4b
#
_cell.length_a   1.000
_cell.length_b   1.000
_cell.length_c   1.000
_cell.angle_alpha   90.00
_cell.angle_beta   90.00
_cell.angle_gamma   90.00
#
_symmetry.space_group_name_H-M   'P 1'
#
loop_
_entity.id
_entity.type
_entity.pdbx_description
1 polymer ?
#
loop_
_entity_poly.entity_id
_entity_poly.type
_entity_poly.pdbx_seq_one_letter_code
_entity_poly.pdbx_strand_id
1 'polypeptide(L)'
;MGPRKAAEQFLARHPEAASFQVTLYGSLAATGKGHMTDVAILDTIQPHAPVEILWKPHIFYPFHPNGMTFKSFDANKQQTDEWTVFSVGGGALAEEGHDRKASEEVYSMNTMSQILYWCEHTGRSYWEYVEQCEGKEIWDFLAEVWETMKAAIHRGLDAEGVLPGPLNLRRKASAYYIRSKGYKDSLRSRGLVFAYALAVSEENAAGGKIVTAPTCGACGVVPAVLYHLQQSRDFSDARILRALATAGLVGNIVKHNASISGAEAGCQAEVGVACSMASAAASQLFGGSPAQIEYAAEMGLEHHLGMTCDPVCGLVQIPCIERNAYAAARALDANIYSAFTDGHHRVSFDKVVEVMKQTGYDLPSLYKETSEGGLAKNYQQMD
;
A
#
# COMPACT_ATOMS: atom_id res chain seq x y z
N MET A 1 9.94 -4.26 1.58
CA MET A 1 10.83 -3.17 1.06
C MET A 1 11.67 -2.55 2.17
N GLY A 2 11.08 -1.97 3.24
CA GLY A 2 11.86 -1.34 4.33
C GLY A 2 12.89 -2.25 4.96
N PRO A 3 12.52 -3.43 5.47
CA PRO A 3 13.48 -4.37 6.07
C PRO A 3 14.61 -4.81 5.13
N ARG A 4 14.32 -5.02 3.84
CA ARG A 4 15.34 -5.33 2.83
C ARG A 4 16.33 -4.18 2.66
N LYS A 5 15.85 -2.94 2.48
CA LYS A 5 16.72 -1.76 2.35
C LYS A 5 17.58 -1.55 3.60
N ALA A 6 17.01 -1.79 4.80
CA ALA A 6 17.78 -1.70 6.03
C ALA A 6 18.89 -2.76 6.09
N ALA A 7 18.56 -4.01 5.71
CA ALA A 7 19.54 -5.09 5.64
C ALA A 7 20.66 -4.79 4.62
N GLU A 8 20.31 -4.30 3.43
CA GLU A 8 21.27 -3.89 2.38
C GLU A 8 22.20 -2.76 2.89
N GLN A 9 21.64 -1.74 3.55
CA GLN A 9 22.43 -0.63 4.08
C GLN A 9 23.35 -1.06 5.22
N PHE A 10 22.86 -1.91 6.14
CA PHE A 10 23.69 -2.37 7.26
C PHE A 10 24.79 -3.32 6.80
N LEU A 11 24.49 -4.24 5.88
CA LEU A 11 25.48 -5.13 5.26
C LEU A 11 26.58 -4.33 4.54
N ALA A 12 26.21 -3.29 3.80
CA ALA A 12 27.17 -2.44 3.08
C ALA A 12 28.11 -1.67 4.03
N ARG A 13 27.67 -1.37 5.27
CA ARG A 13 28.52 -0.75 6.30
C ARG A 13 29.47 -1.75 6.96
N HIS A 14 29.15 -3.05 6.95
CA HIS A 14 29.84 -4.11 7.66
C HIS A 14 30.18 -5.32 6.78
N PRO A 15 30.88 -5.14 5.64
CA PRO A 15 31.15 -6.23 4.70
C PRO A 15 32.02 -7.34 5.29
N GLU A 16 32.82 -7.05 6.34
CA GLU A 16 33.73 -7.99 6.99
C GLU A 16 33.15 -8.62 8.27
N ALA A 17 31.87 -8.37 8.59
CA ALA A 17 31.26 -8.96 9.78
C ALA A 17 31.16 -10.49 9.66
N ALA A 18 31.53 -11.21 10.73
CA ALA A 18 31.48 -12.64 10.78
C ALA A 18 30.06 -13.20 10.95
N SER A 19 29.16 -12.44 11.57
CA SER A 19 27.75 -12.77 11.72
C SER A 19 26.90 -11.56 12.04
N PHE A 20 25.58 -11.70 11.85
CA PHE A 20 24.59 -10.66 12.12
C PHE A 20 23.47 -11.17 13.03
N GLN A 21 22.84 -10.27 13.76
CA GLN A 21 21.60 -10.52 14.46
C GLN A 21 20.62 -9.38 14.15
N VAL A 22 19.37 -9.72 13.82
CA VAL A 22 18.33 -8.73 13.55
C VAL A 22 17.18 -8.96 14.51
N THR A 23 16.84 -7.96 15.30
CA THR A 23 15.67 -8.00 16.18
C THR A 23 14.54 -7.19 15.57
N LEU A 24 13.38 -7.82 15.40
CA LEU A 24 12.15 -7.20 14.91
C LEU A 24 11.23 -6.90 16.10
N TYR A 25 10.56 -5.74 16.07
CA TYR A 25 9.74 -5.27 17.18
C TYR A 25 8.31 -4.93 16.75
N GLY A 26 7.38 -4.95 17.71
CA GLY A 26 6.00 -4.48 17.59
C GLY A 26 5.26 -5.06 16.39
N SER A 27 4.57 -4.22 15.63
CA SER A 27 3.79 -4.65 14.47
C SER A 27 4.65 -5.33 13.40
N LEU A 28 5.88 -4.88 13.19
CA LEU A 28 6.80 -5.51 12.24
C LEU A 28 7.15 -6.96 12.63
N ALA A 29 7.21 -7.26 13.94
CA ALA A 29 7.39 -8.63 14.42
C ALA A 29 6.09 -9.43 14.39
N ALA A 30 4.95 -8.82 14.75
CA ALA A 30 3.66 -9.47 14.83
C ALA A 30 3.17 -9.98 13.46
N THR A 31 3.41 -9.21 12.40
CA THR A 31 2.97 -9.51 11.04
C THR A 31 4.11 -9.86 10.07
N GLY A 32 5.35 -9.82 10.55
CA GLY A 32 6.54 -9.89 9.71
C GLY A 32 6.65 -11.15 8.86
N LYS A 33 6.20 -12.29 9.35
CA LYS A 33 6.15 -13.54 8.56
C LYS A 33 5.14 -13.44 7.41
N GLY A 34 3.99 -12.79 7.64
CA GLY A 34 2.98 -12.56 6.61
C GLY A 34 3.42 -11.58 5.54
N HIS A 35 4.33 -10.67 5.89
CA HIS A 35 4.96 -9.74 4.96
C HIS A 35 6.30 -10.22 4.40
N MET A 36 6.69 -11.46 4.69
CA MET A 36 7.97 -12.06 4.26
C MET A 36 9.19 -11.22 4.69
N THR A 37 9.11 -10.60 5.87
CA THR A 37 10.16 -9.72 6.41
C THR A 37 11.44 -10.51 6.70
N ASP A 38 11.31 -11.71 7.27
CA ASP A 38 12.40 -12.64 7.50
C ASP A 38 13.06 -13.06 6.18
N VAL A 39 12.26 -13.45 5.20
CA VAL A 39 12.77 -13.84 3.87
C VAL A 39 13.58 -12.70 3.26
N ALA A 40 13.06 -11.47 3.31
CA ALA A 40 13.75 -10.29 2.76
C ALA A 40 15.08 -10.01 3.45
N ILE A 41 15.19 -10.22 4.76
CA ILE A 41 16.43 -10.05 5.52
C ILE A 41 17.40 -11.21 5.25
N LEU A 42 16.90 -12.45 5.29
CA LEU A 42 17.71 -13.65 5.05
C LEU A 42 18.29 -13.64 3.63
N ASP A 43 17.48 -13.39 2.62
CA ASP A 43 17.94 -13.32 1.22
C ASP A 43 19.02 -12.27 0.98
N THR A 44 19.02 -11.20 1.81
CA THR A 44 19.99 -10.11 1.69
C THR A 44 21.30 -10.42 2.43
N ILE A 45 21.22 -10.94 3.66
CA ILE A 45 22.40 -11.07 4.54
C ILE A 45 23.01 -12.47 4.47
N GLN A 46 22.19 -13.54 4.45
CA GLN A 46 22.66 -14.93 4.56
C GLN A 46 23.65 -15.36 3.47
N PRO A 47 23.59 -14.86 2.22
CA PRO A 47 24.61 -15.15 1.21
C PRO A 47 26.02 -14.65 1.57
N HIS A 48 26.12 -13.68 2.50
CA HIS A 48 27.39 -13.06 2.90
C HIS A 48 27.89 -13.56 4.25
N ALA A 49 26.99 -13.67 5.24
CA ALA A 49 27.32 -14.14 6.58
C ALA A 49 26.08 -14.71 7.29
N PRO A 50 26.26 -15.60 8.30
CA PRO A 50 25.15 -16.08 9.11
C PRO A 50 24.37 -14.95 9.77
N VAL A 51 23.04 -15.05 9.78
CA VAL A 51 22.14 -14.08 10.41
C VAL A 51 21.08 -14.77 11.25
N GLU A 52 20.88 -14.27 12.47
CA GLU A 52 19.83 -14.70 13.39
C GLU A 52 18.72 -13.64 13.45
N ILE A 53 17.46 -14.07 13.39
CA ILE A 53 16.32 -13.14 13.52
C ILE A 53 15.59 -13.41 14.85
N LEU A 54 15.50 -12.36 15.68
CA LEU A 54 14.77 -12.37 16.95
C LEU A 54 13.45 -11.62 16.80
N TRP A 55 12.36 -12.20 17.31
CA TRP A 55 11.01 -11.66 17.21
C TRP A 55 10.54 -11.13 18.57
N LYS A 56 10.18 -9.86 18.64
CA LYS A 56 9.71 -9.16 19.85
C LYS A 56 8.37 -8.45 19.61
N PRO A 57 7.27 -9.17 19.31
CA PRO A 57 5.99 -8.58 18.92
C PRO A 57 5.35 -7.71 20.01
N HIS A 58 5.68 -7.93 21.28
CA HIS A 58 5.09 -7.18 22.40
C HIS A 58 5.94 -5.97 22.86
N ILE A 59 7.06 -5.69 22.18
CA ILE A 59 7.92 -4.53 22.49
C ILE A 59 7.68 -3.48 21.41
N PHE A 60 7.17 -2.32 21.81
CA PHE A 60 6.87 -1.19 20.92
C PHE A 60 7.78 -0.01 21.27
N TYR A 61 8.38 0.60 20.27
CA TYR A 61 9.09 1.87 20.42
C TYR A 61 8.08 3.02 20.33
N PRO A 62 8.24 4.08 21.18
CA PRO A 62 7.38 5.26 21.10
C PRO A 62 7.45 5.98 19.76
N PHE A 63 8.61 5.91 19.10
CA PHE A 63 8.85 6.59 17.82
C PHE A 63 8.02 5.99 16.66
N HIS A 64 8.00 4.65 16.53
CA HIS A 64 7.22 3.96 15.49
C HIS A 64 7.07 2.46 15.82
N PRO A 65 5.89 1.84 15.55
CA PRO A 65 5.65 0.42 15.88
C PRO A 65 6.46 -0.58 15.04
N ASN A 66 6.97 -0.19 13.88
CA ASN A 66 7.73 -1.07 12.98
C ASN A 66 9.24 -0.90 13.17
N GLY A 67 9.73 -1.19 14.37
CA GLY A 67 11.15 -1.10 14.70
C GLY A 67 11.94 -2.35 14.33
N MET A 68 13.22 -2.17 14.00
CA MET A 68 14.21 -3.23 13.83
C MET A 68 15.59 -2.77 14.28
N THR A 69 16.31 -3.66 14.96
CA THR A 69 17.70 -3.42 15.38
C THR A 69 18.60 -4.44 14.71
N PHE A 70 19.61 -3.96 14.03
CA PHE A 70 20.67 -4.75 13.40
C PHE A 70 21.91 -4.70 14.27
N LYS A 71 22.58 -5.85 14.45
CA LYS A 71 23.85 -5.99 15.14
C LYS A 71 24.82 -6.76 14.27
N SER A 72 26.09 -6.32 14.25
CA SER A 72 27.18 -7.04 13.60
C SER A 72 28.16 -7.55 14.63
N PHE A 73 28.77 -8.68 14.35
CA PHE A 73 29.73 -9.37 15.25
C PHE A 73 31.00 -9.75 14.48
N ASP A 74 32.14 -9.67 15.15
CA ASP A 74 33.42 -10.16 14.66
C ASP A 74 33.59 -11.68 14.79
N ALA A 75 34.75 -12.23 14.36
CA ALA A 75 35.08 -13.64 14.47
C ALA A 75 35.16 -14.15 15.92
N ASN A 76 35.35 -13.27 16.89
CA ASN A 76 35.39 -13.56 18.33
C ASN A 76 34.00 -13.44 18.98
N LYS A 77 32.94 -13.24 18.19
CA LYS A 77 31.58 -13.00 18.66
C LYS A 77 31.42 -11.73 19.48
N GLN A 78 32.29 -10.75 19.32
CA GLN A 78 32.16 -9.44 19.94
C GLN A 78 31.28 -8.55 19.03
N GLN A 79 30.30 -7.86 19.62
CA GLN A 79 29.46 -6.92 18.90
C GLN A 79 30.32 -5.73 18.43
N THR A 80 30.29 -5.47 17.13
CA THR A 80 31.06 -4.40 16.49
C THR A 80 30.25 -3.16 16.22
N ASP A 81 28.95 -3.33 15.94
CA ASP A 81 28.02 -2.19 15.74
C ASP A 81 26.57 -2.58 16.05
N GLU A 82 25.73 -1.55 16.27
CA GLU A 82 24.30 -1.65 16.48
C GLU A 82 23.59 -0.49 15.83
N TRP A 83 22.54 -0.80 15.06
CA TRP A 83 21.74 0.20 14.37
C TRP A 83 20.25 -0.09 14.54
N THR A 84 19.52 0.88 15.11
CA THR A 84 18.07 0.81 15.24
C THR A 84 17.42 1.73 14.22
N VAL A 85 16.49 1.17 13.43
CA VAL A 85 15.83 1.84 12.32
C VAL A 85 14.37 1.39 12.21
N PHE A 86 13.53 2.25 11.66
CA PHE A 86 12.08 2.04 11.57
C PHE A 86 11.60 2.02 10.12
N SER A 87 10.73 1.07 9.79
CA SER A 87 10.05 1.01 8.49
C SER A 87 8.77 1.84 8.55
N VAL A 88 8.80 3.05 7.97
CA VAL A 88 7.73 4.05 8.10
C VAL A 88 6.77 4.08 6.90
N GLY A 89 6.67 2.98 6.17
CA GLY A 89 5.78 2.83 5.02
C GLY A 89 6.41 3.19 3.67
N GLY A 90 5.91 2.58 2.59
CA GLY A 90 6.40 2.78 1.22
C GLY A 90 7.87 2.42 1.00
N GLY A 91 8.48 1.62 1.89
CA GLY A 91 9.90 1.29 1.85
C GLY A 91 10.83 2.40 2.37
N ALA A 92 10.29 3.44 2.98
CA ALA A 92 11.06 4.47 3.65
C ALA A 92 11.58 3.98 5.02
N LEU A 93 12.76 4.47 5.40
CA LEU A 93 13.39 4.21 6.69
C LEU A 93 13.51 5.53 7.47
N ALA A 94 13.37 5.46 8.78
CA ALA A 94 13.59 6.58 9.71
C ALA A 94 14.38 6.11 10.92
N GLU A 95 15.15 7.03 11.51
CA GLU A 95 15.93 6.82 12.75
C GLU A 95 15.43 7.81 13.81
N GLU A 96 15.36 7.36 15.06
CA GLU A 96 14.99 8.23 16.17
C GLU A 96 16.09 9.27 16.41
N GLY A 97 15.71 10.55 16.56
CA GLY A 97 16.67 11.64 16.79
C GLY A 97 17.37 12.17 15.53
N HIS A 98 17.17 11.55 14.39
CA HIS A 98 17.56 12.14 13.14
C HIS A 98 16.29 12.71 12.48
N ASP A 99 16.29 14.02 12.19
CA ASP A 99 15.29 14.59 11.31
C ASP A 99 15.21 13.66 10.10
N ARG A 100 13.99 13.25 9.72
CA ARG A 100 13.77 12.62 8.41
C ARG A 100 14.59 13.48 7.47
N LYS A 101 15.76 12.99 6.98
CA LYS A 101 16.52 13.71 5.96
C LYS A 101 15.47 14.19 5.02
N ALA A 102 15.30 15.51 4.93
CA ALA A 102 14.34 16.09 4.03
C ALA A 102 14.64 15.43 2.69
N SER A 103 13.86 14.40 2.34
CA SER A 103 13.82 13.94 0.97
C SER A 103 13.58 15.23 0.23
N GLU A 104 14.46 15.60 -0.72
CA GLU A 104 14.28 16.82 -1.50
C GLU A 104 12.78 16.97 -1.71
N GLU A 105 12.21 18.08 -1.23
CA GLU A 105 10.77 18.30 -1.36
C GLU A 105 10.48 18.46 -2.84
N VAL A 106 10.23 17.34 -3.50
CA VAL A 106 9.93 17.29 -4.93
C VAL A 106 8.66 18.09 -5.22
N TYR A 107 7.69 18.03 -4.30
CA TYR A 107 6.39 18.70 -4.46
C TYR A 107 6.33 19.96 -3.60
N SER A 108 6.22 21.12 -4.24
CA SER A 108 6.12 22.42 -3.57
C SER A 108 4.76 22.68 -2.92
N MET A 109 3.69 22.02 -3.39
CA MET A 109 2.35 22.06 -2.83
C MET A 109 2.02 20.70 -2.21
N ASN A 110 1.66 20.71 -0.92
CA ASN A 110 1.51 19.50 -0.11
C ASN A 110 0.06 19.20 0.26
N THR A 111 -0.89 20.02 -0.14
CA THR A 111 -2.32 19.83 0.11
C THR A 111 -3.09 19.75 -1.19
N MET A 112 -4.18 18.99 -1.19
CA MET A 112 -5.03 18.84 -2.36
C MET A 112 -5.67 20.19 -2.74
N SER A 113 -6.05 21.00 -1.74
CA SER A 113 -6.65 22.31 -1.96
C SER A 113 -5.70 23.27 -2.70
N GLN A 114 -4.40 23.26 -2.37
CA GLN A 114 -3.40 24.07 -3.09
C GLN A 114 -3.26 23.63 -4.55
N ILE A 115 -3.21 22.31 -4.78
CA ILE A 115 -3.05 21.76 -6.13
C ILE A 115 -4.32 21.96 -6.94
N LEU A 116 -5.51 21.80 -6.34
CA LEU A 116 -6.79 22.11 -6.97
C LEU A 116 -6.84 23.58 -7.43
N TYR A 117 -6.48 24.50 -6.54
CA TYR A 117 -6.38 25.92 -6.88
C TYR A 117 -5.44 26.15 -8.06
N TRP A 118 -4.28 25.51 -8.07
CA TRP A 118 -3.33 25.60 -9.18
C TRP A 118 -3.93 25.06 -10.50
N CYS A 119 -4.62 23.91 -10.45
CA CYS A 119 -5.29 23.33 -11.61
C CYS A 119 -6.32 24.28 -12.20
N GLU A 120 -7.17 24.88 -11.36
CA GLU A 120 -8.23 25.78 -11.79
C GLU A 120 -7.68 27.09 -12.40
N HIS A 121 -6.60 27.63 -11.84
CA HIS A 121 -6.01 28.88 -12.31
C HIS A 121 -5.10 28.73 -13.54
N THR A 122 -4.51 27.56 -13.73
CA THR A 122 -3.64 27.29 -14.88
C THR A 122 -4.35 26.58 -16.03
N GLY A 123 -5.55 26.02 -15.79
CA GLY A 123 -6.25 25.14 -16.74
C GLY A 123 -5.58 23.79 -16.93
N ARG A 124 -4.70 23.39 -16.02
CA ARG A 124 -3.95 22.12 -16.05
C ARG A 124 -4.56 21.08 -15.14
N SER A 125 -4.09 19.84 -15.28
CA SER A 125 -4.55 18.67 -14.53
C SER A 125 -3.54 18.25 -13.46
N TYR A 126 -3.95 17.41 -12.50
CA TYR A 126 -3.08 16.87 -11.45
C TYR A 126 -1.84 16.14 -12.00
N TRP A 127 -1.97 15.35 -13.06
CA TRP A 127 -0.83 14.66 -13.67
C TRP A 127 0.19 15.62 -14.30
N GLU A 128 -0.25 16.81 -14.77
CA GLU A 128 0.67 17.84 -15.27
C GLU A 128 1.43 18.53 -14.13
N TYR A 129 0.82 18.61 -12.95
CA TYR A 129 1.53 19.04 -11.75
C TYR A 129 2.61 18.02 -11.35
N VAL A 130 2.30 16.72 -11.42
CA VAL A 130 3.30 15.65 -11.19
C VAL A 130 4.46 15.77 -12.19
N GLU A 131 4.18 15.90 -13.49
CA GLU A 131 5.24 16.07 -14.50
C GLU A 131 6.08 17.33 -14.26
N GLN A 132 5.46 18.42 -13.81
CA GLN A 132 6.17 19.64 -13.47
C GLN A 132 7.14 19.48 -12.31
N CYS A 133 6.77 18.67 -11.30
CA CYS A 133 7.57 18.44 -10.10
C CYS A 133 8.64 17.36 -10.29
N GLU A 134 8.28 16.24 -10.91
CA GLU A 134 9.13 15.05 -11.05
C GLU A 134 10.00 15.05 -12.33
N GLY A 135 9.67 15.90 -13.30
CA GLY A 135 10.30 15.86 -14.63
C GLY A 135 9.68 14.78 -15.54
N LYS A 136 10.24 14.66 -16.76
CA LYS A 136 9.73 13.73 -17.77
C LYS A 136 10.09 12.27 -17.50
N GLU A 137 11.10 12.05 -16.69
CA GLU A 137 11.60 10.73 -16.30
C GLU A 137 10.54 9.92 -15.53
N ILE A 138 9.56 10.59 -14.92
CA ILE A 138 8.45 9.95 -14.23
C ILE A 138 7.66 9.00 -15.15
N TRP A 139 7.57 9.30 -16.44
CA TRP A 139 6.80 8.48 -17.37
C TRP A 139 7.40 7.11 -17.60
N ASP A 140 8.73 7.00 -17.68
CA ASP A 140 9.43 5.71 -17.82
C ASP A 140 9.23 4.86 -16.55
N PHE A 141 9.34 5.48 -15.38
CA PHE A 141 9.07 4.83 -14.11
C PHE A 141 7.61 4.34 -13.99
N LEU A 142 6.64 5.20 -14.34
CA LEU A 142 5.22 4.81 -14.28
C LEU A 142 4.88 3.74 -15.32
N ALA A 143 5.57 3.71 -16.46
CA ALA A 143 5.43 2.64 -17.45
C ALA A 143 5.91 1.29 -16.86
N GLU A 144 7.06 1.24 -16.19
CA GLU A 144 7.52 0.03 -15.50
C GLU A 144 6.55 -0.40 -14.39
N VAL A 145 6.04 0.56 -13.61
CA VAL A 145 5.00 0.31 -12.58
C VAL A 145 3.77 -0.33 -13.20
N TRP A 146 3.28 0.23 -14.32
CA TRP A 146 2.08 -0.29 -14.99
C TRP A 146 2.30 -1.69 -15.55
N GLU A 147 3.42 -1.97 -16.19
CA GLU A 147 3.75 -3.32 -16.67
C GLU A 147 3.83 -4.34 -15.51
N THR A 148 4.42 -3.94 -14.39
CA THR A 148 4.49 -4.79 -13.19
C THR A 148 3.08 -5.06 -12.61
N MET A 149 2.19 -4.06 -12.58
CA MET A 149 0.80 -4.23 -12.15
C MET A 149 0.04 -5.20 -13.06
N LYS A 150 0.14 -5.05 -14.38
CA LYS A 150 -0.48 -5.97 -15.36
C LYS A 150 0.05 -7.39 -15.20
N ALA A 151 1.35 -7.55 -15.08
CA ALA A 151 1.97 -8.87 -14.90
C ALA A 151 1.50 -9.55 -13.62
N ALA A 152 1.32 -8.81 -12.52
CA ALA A 152 0.78 -9.35 -11.28
C ALA A 152 -0.68 -9.83 -11.44
N ILE A 153 -1.52 -9.07 -12.13
CA ILE A 153 -2.90 -9.49 -12.44
C ILE A 153 -2.90 -10.78 -13.24
N HIS A 154 -2.12 -10.87 -14.32
CA HIS A 154 -2.09 -12.06 -15.17
C HIS A 154 -1.64 -13.30 -14.40
N ARG A 155 -0.52 -13.20 -13.66
CA ARG A 155 -0.04 -14.34 -12.84
C ARG A 155 -1.09 -14.78 -11.81
N GLY A 156 -1.73 -13.82 -11.13
CA GLY A 156 -2.73 -14.14 -10.11
C GLY A 156 -4.02 -14.75 -10.69
N LEU A 157 -4.42 -14.38 -11.91
CA LEU A 157 -5.56 -14.99 -12.61
C LEU A 157 -5.28 -16.42 -13.07
N ASP A 158 -4.03 -16.73 -13.43
CA ASP A 158 -3.61 -18.05 -13.86
C ASP A 158 -3.26 -18.99 -12.68
N ALA A 159 -3.09 -18.44 -11.48
CA ALA A 159 -2.70 -19.19 -10.31
C ALA A 159 -3.90 -19.79 -9.56
N GLU A 160 -3.79 -21.07 -9.22
CA GLU A 160 -4.80 -21.82 -8.46
C GLU A 160 -4.20 -22.43 -7.19
N GLY A 161 -5.02 -23.12 -6.41
CA GLY A 161 -4.59 -23.86 -5.22
C GLY A 161 -4.79 -23.06 -3.93
N VAL A 162 -3.87 -23.24 -2.96
CA VAL A 162 -3.96 -22.70 -1.60
C VAL A 162 -2.79 -21.73 -1.36
N LEU A 163 -3.09 -20.62 -0.69
CA LEU A 163 -2.08 -19.66 -0.27
C LEU A 163 -1.18 -20.19 0.84
N PRO A 164 0.07 -19.76 0.93
CA PRO A 164 0.98 -20.16 1.99
C PRO A 164 0.47 -19.81 3.39
N GLY A 165 0.81 -20.62 4.38
CA GLY A 165 0.52 -20.37 5.80
C GLY A 165 -0.59 -21.26 6.37
N PRO A 166 -0.90 -21.08 7.66
CA PRO A 166 -1.80 -21.98 8.40
C PRO A 166 -3.29 -21.80 8.08
N LEU A 167 -3.68 -20.76 7.34
CA LEU A 167 -5.09 -20.46 7.07
C LEU A 167 -5.71 -21.36 6.00
N ASN A 168 -4.91 -22.09 5.23
CA ASN A 168 -5.37 -22.92 4.12
C ASN A 168 -6.32 -22.19 3.15
N LEU A 169 -6.13 -20.89 2.99
CA LEU A 169 -7.00 -20.04 2.19
C LEU A 169 -6.85 -20.36 0.70
N ARG A 170 -7.94 -20.76 0.05
CA ARG A 170 -7.95 -21.04 -1.38
C ARG A 170 -7.88 -19.75 -2.19
N ARG A 171 -7.12 -19.77 -3.27
CA ARG A 171 -7.14 -18.72 -4.29
C ARG A 171 -8.52 -18.66 -4.94
N LYS A 172 -9.02 -17.47 -5.17
CA LYS A 172 -10.37 -17.20 -5.69
C LYS A 172 -10.36 -16.44 -7.02
N ALA A 173 -9.25 -15.77 -7.35
CA ALA A 173 -9.17 -14.85 -8.49
C ALA A 173 -9.57 -15.52 -9.82
N SER A 174 -8.99 -16.68 -10.15
CA SER A 174 -9.30 -17.44 -11.35
C SER A 174 -10.79 -17.80 -11.43
N ALA A 175 -11.35 -18.34 -10.33
CA ALA A 175 -12.76 -18.71 -10.29
C ALA A 175 -13.71 -17.52 -10.45
N TYR A 176 -13.38 -16.36 -9.82
CA TYR A 176 -14.15 -15.11 -9.99
C TYR A 176 -14.08 -14.61 -11.42
N TYR A 177 -12.92 -14.65 -12.04
CA TYR A 177 -12.73 -14.24 -13.44
C TYR A 177 -13.57 -15.07 -14.40
N ILE A 178 -13.51 -16.41 -14.26
CA ILE A 178 -14.26 -17.34 -15.11
C ILE A 178 -15.78 -17.13 -14.93
N ARG A 179 -16.25 -17.07 -13.68
CA ARG A 179 -17.66 -16.87 -13.37
C ARG A 179 -18.18 -15.53 -13.87
N SER A 180 -17.37 -14.47 -13.76
CA SER A 180 -17.75 -13.13 -14.22
C SER A 180 -18.04 -13.09 -15.71
N LYS A 181 -17.37 -13.92 -16.51
CA LYS A 181 -17.62 -14.02 -17.96
C LYS A 181 -19.01 -14.56 -18.30
N GLY A 182 -19.63 -15.32 -17.39
CA GLY A 182 -21.00 -15.84 -17.55
C GLY A 182 -22.10 -14.82 -17.27
N TYR A 183 -21.77 -13.68 -16.66
CA TYR A 183 -22.71 -12.60 -16.38
C TYR A 183 -22.66 -11.52 -17.48
N LYS A 184 -23.69 -10.66 -17.49
CA LYS A 184 -23.78 -9.51 -18.40
C LYS A 184 -23.66 -8.20 -17.63
N ASP A 185 -23.26 -7.14 -18.34
CA ASP A 185 -23.26 -5.74 -17.93
C ASP A 185 -22.61 -5.46 -16.56
N SER A 186 -23.35 -4.85 -15.64
CA SER A 186 -22.82 -4.38 -14.35
C SER A 186 -22.32 -5.51 -13.45
N LEU A 187 -22.97 -6.68 -13.47
CA LEU A 187 -22.51 -7.83 -12.69
C LEU A 187 -21.19 -8.38 -13.23
N ARG A 188 -21.05 -8.45 -14.56
CA ARG A 188 -19.79 -8.84 -15.19
C ARG A 188 -18.68 -7.85 -14.84
N SER A 189 -18.94 -6.56 -14.98
CA SER A 189 -17.99 -5.50 -14.67
C SER A 189 -17.51 -5.59 -13.23
N ARG A 190 -18.43 -5.70 -12.27
CA ARG A 190 -18.10 -5.79 -10.84
C ARG A 190 -17.32 -7.07 -10.50
N GLY A 191 -17.72 -8.20 -11.08
CA GLY A 191 -17.03 -9.48 -10.89
C GLY A 191 -15.59 -9.46 -11.43
N LEU A 192 -15.36 -8.80 -12.57
CA LEU A 192 -14.02 -8.63 -13.14
C LEU A 192 -13.13 -7.75 -12.25
N VAL A 193 -13.65 -6.64 -11.72
CA VAL A 193 -12.91 -5.80 -10.76
C VAL A 193 -12.50 -6.60 -9.53
N PHE A 194 -13.42 -7.39 -8.96
CA PHE A 194 -13.09 -8.29 -7.86
C PHE A 194 -11.98 -9.28 -8.25
N ALA A 195 -12.11 -9.93 -9.40
CA ALA A 195 -11.13 -10.92 -9.86
C ALA A 195 -9.72 -10.31 -9.98
N TYR A 196 -9.60 -9.11 -10.54
CA TYR A 196 -8.32 -8.43 -10.69
C TYR A 196 -7.71 -8.01 -9.36
N ALA A 197 -8.51 -7.49 -8.42
CA ALA A 197 -8.04 -7.12 -7.09
C ALA A 197 -7.62 -8.36 -6.27
N LEU A 198 -8.39 -9.44 -6.35
CA LEU A 198 -8.04 -10.73 -5.75
C LEU A 198 -6.73 -11.28 -6.34
N ALA A 199 -6.56 -11.22 -7.67
CA ALA A 199 -5.35 -11.72 -8.34
C ALA A 199 -4.08 -11.08 -7.79
N VAL A 200 -4.03 -9.76 -7.70
CA VAL A 200 -2.85 -9.06 -7.18
C VAL A 200 -2.64 -9.32 -5.69
N SER A 201 -3.73 -9.34 -4.90
CA SER A 201 -3.64 -9.57 -3.46
C SER A 201 -3.20 -11.00 -3.13
N GLU A 202 -3.65 -12.00 -3.90
CA GLU A 202 -3.22 -13.39 -3.78
C GLU A 202 -1.76 -13.58 -4.22
N GLU A 203 -1.31 -12.85 -5.24
CA GLU A 203 0.10 -12.82 -5.63
C GLU A 203 0.97 -12.22 -4.50
N ASN A 204 0.53 -11.12 -3.88
CA ASN A 204 1.23 -10.58 -2.72
C ASN A 204 1.33 -11.60 -1.58
N ALA A 205 0.22 -12.27 -1.25
CA ALA A 205 0.17 -13.27 -0.19
C ALA A 205 1.02 -14.52 -0.48
N ALA A 206 1.30 -14.81 -1.75
CA ALA A 206 2.14 -15.91 -2.20
C ALA A 206 3.62 -15.52 -2.44
N GLY A 207 4.00 -14.27 -2.15
CA GLY A 207 5.36 -13.77 -2.36
C GLY A 207 5.71 -13.38 -3.80
N GLY A 208 4.70 -13.22 -4.66
CA GLY A 208 4.88 -12.74 -6.02
C GLY A 208 5.27 -11.26 -6.08
N LYS A 209 5.91 -10.83 -7.18
CA LYS A 209 6.27 -9.43 -7.41
C LYS A 209 5.01 -8.60 -7.67
N ILE A 210 4.75 -7.61 -6.81
CA ILE A 210 3.63 -6.66 -6.93
C ILE A 210 4.15 -5.21 -6.80
N VAL A 211 3.30 -4.26 -7.13
CA VAL A 211 3.54 -2.84 -6.82
C VAL A 211 2.81 -2.48 -5.54
N THR A 212 3.49 -1.81 -4.62
CA THR A 212 2.85 -1.23 -3.43
C THR A 212 2.08 0.04 -3.82
N ALA A 213 0.76 0.08 -3.58
CA ALA A 213 -0.11 1.19 -3.98
C ALA A 213 -1.24 1.44 -2.95
N PRO A 214 -0.99 2.15 -1.82
CA PRO A 214 0.31 2.67 -1.37
C PRO A 214 1.17 1.64 -0.62
N THR A 215 0.61 0.52 -0.15
CA THR A 215 1.29 -0.55 0.60
C THR A 215 1.06 -1.92 -0.04
N CYS A 216 1.76 -2.96 0.43
CA CYS A 216 1.51 -4.33 -0.02
C CYS A 216 0.12 -4.84 0.41
N GLY A 217 -0.38 -4.41 1.59
CA GLY A 217 -1.71 -4.79 2.07
C GLY A 217 -2.87 -4.26 1.22
N ALA A 218 -2.63 -3.22 0.43
CA ALA A 218 -3.63 -2.59 -0.45
C ALA A 218 -3.26 -2.64 -1.94
N CYS A 219 -2.31 -3.48 -2.32
CA CYS A 219 -1.72 -3.54 -3.66
C CYS A 219 -2.68 -3.90 -4.80
N GLY A 220 -3.85 -4.48 -4.49
CA GLY A 220 -4.81 -4.94 -5.48
C GLY A 220 -5.76 -3.85 -5.99
N VAL A 221 -5.95 -2.75 -5.26
CA VAL A 221 -7.01 -1.77 -5.53
C VAL A 221 -6.74 -0.97 -6.82
N VAL A 222 -5.63 -0.24 -6.85
CA VAL A 222 -5.27 0.63 -7.98
C VAL A 222 -5.13 -0.15 -9.29
N PRO A 223 -4.35 -1.26 -9.34
CA PRO A 223 -4.20 -2.00 -10.57
C PRO A 223 -5.51 -2.61 -11.08
N ALA A 224 -6.38 -3.10 -10.18
CA ALA A 224 -7.66 -3.68 -10.57
C ALA A 224 -8.57 -2.66 -11.26
N VAL A 225 -8.68 -1.45 -10.69
CA VAL A 225 -9.50 -0.38 -11.25
C VAL A 225 -8.97 0.06 -12.60
N LEU A 226 -7.67 0.36 -12.69
CA LEU A 226 -7.07 0.84 -13.94
C LEU A 226 -7.10 -0.22 -15.03
N TYR A 227 -6.78 -1.48 -14.72
CA TYR A 227 -6.82 -2.57 -15.68
C TYR A 227 -8.25 -2.84 -16.18
N HIS A 228 -9.23 -2.84 -15.26
CA HIS A 228 -10.62 -2.98 -15.63
C HIS A 228 -11.08 -1.87 -16.58
N LEU A 229 -10.75 -0.62 -16.28
CA LEU A 229 -11.12 0.53 -17.12
C LEU A 229 -10.40 0.49 -18.46
N GLN A 230 -9.13 0.12 -18.50
CA GLN A 230 -8.40 -0.07 -19.75
C GLN A 230 -9.09 -1.12 -20.65
N GLN A 231 -9.40 -2.30 -20.09
CA GLN A 231 -10.01 -3.40 -20.86
C GLN A 231 -11.45 -3.13 -21.27
N SER A 232 -12.21 -2.39 -20.49
CA SER A 232 -13.64 -2.16 -20.74
C SER A 232 -13.93 -0.89 -21.55
N ARG A 233 -13.00 0.06 -21.60
CA ARG A 233 -13.17 1.37 -22.23
C ARG A 233 -12.10 1.70 -23.27
N ASP A 234 -11.18 0.78 -23.50
CA ASP A 234 -10.09 0.91 -24.48
C ASP A 234 -9.24 2.18 -24.28
N PHE A 235 -8.93 2.51 -23.00
CA PHE A 235 -8.04 3.62 -22.70
C PHE A 235 -6.62 3.27 -23.11
N SER A 236 -5.95 4.21 -23.78
CA SER A 236 -4.53 4.07 -24.15
C SER A 236 -3.61 4.04 -22.92
N ASP A 237 -2.45 3.39 -23.06
CA ASP A 237 -1.43 3.37 -21.99
C ASP A 237 -1.06 4.78 -21.52
N ALA A 238 -0.94 5.75 -22.42
CA ALA A 238 -0.65 7.13 -22.06
C ALA A 238 -1.72 7.73 -21.10
N ARG A 239 -3.00 7.41 -21.29
CA ARG A 239 -4.06 7.83 -20.37
C ARG A 239 -3.96 7.12 -19.03
N ILE A 240 -3.63 5.85 -19.03
CA ILE A 240 -3.42 5.06 -17.79
C ILE A 240 -2.24 5.61 -17.00
N LEU A 241 -1.11 5.92 -17.64
CA LEU A 241 0.06 6.50 -16.97
C LEU A 241 -0.25 7.85 -16.33
N ARG A 242 -1.01 8.72 -17.02
CA ARG A 242 -1.50 9.98 -16.44
C ARG A 242 -2.40 9.76 -15.23
N ALA A 243 -3.29 8.78 -15.28
CA ALA A 243 -4.13 8.40 -14.16
C ALA A 243 -3.31 7.82 -12.99
N LEU A 244 -2.26 7.04 -13.27
CA LEU A 244 -1.30 6.57 -12.26
C LEU A 244 -0.55 7.73 -11.60
N ALA A 245 -0.13 8.74 -12.35
CA ALA A 245 0.50 9.94 -11.80
C ALA A 245 -0.43 10.64 -10.80
N THR A 246 -1.70 10.84 -11.17
CA THR A 246 -2.71 11.41 -10.26
C THR A 246 -2.95 10.53 -9.04
N ALA A 247 -3.05 9.21 -9.20
CA ALA A 247 -3.14 8.27 -8.07
C ALA A 247 -1.95 8.39 -7.12
N GLY A 248 -0.73 8.42 -7.67
CA GLY A 248 0.51 8.59 -6.90
C GLY A 248 0.52 9.89 -6.10
N LEU A 249 0.09 11.00 -6.71
CA LEU A 249 -0.03 12.30 -6.06
C LEU A 249 -0.98 12.25 -4.85
N VAL A 250 -2.16 11.65 -5.00
CA VAL A 250 -3.12 11.47 -3.90
C VAL A 250 -2.47 10.69 -2.74
N GLY A 251 -1.79 9.59 -3.04
CA GLY A 251 -1.06 8.81 -2.04
C GLY A 251 0.06 9.61 -1.34
N ASN A 252 0.79 10.44 -2.10
CA ASN A 252 1.85 11.30 -1.57
C ASN A 252 1.30 12.38 -0.62
N ILE A 253 0.17 13.00 -0.95
CA ILE A 253 -0.49 13.98 -0.07
C ILE A 253 -0.86 13.33 1.26
N VAL A 254 -1.45 12.14 1.24
CA VAL A 254 -1.79 11.41 2.48
C VAL A 254 -0.54 11.03 3.26
N LYS A 255 0.50 10.52 2.59
CA LYS A 255 1.77 10.15 3.22
C LYS A 255 2.43 11.35 3.90
N HIS A 256 2.37 12.54 3.28
CA HIS A 256 2.97 13.76 3.82
C HIS A 256 2.21 14.28 5.04
N ASN A 257 0.89 14.34 4.99
CA ASN A 257 0.05 15.01 6.00
C ASN A 257 -0.45 14.08 7.11
N ALA A 258 -0.46 12.75 6.86
CA ALA A 258 -0.92 11.75 7.79
C ALA A 258 0.01 10.53 7.81
N SER A 259 -0.49 9.36 7.41
CA SER A 259 0.28 8.12 7.29
C SER A 259 -0.37 7.20 6.25
N ILE A 260 0.45 6.34 5.63
CA ILE A 260 0.00 5.23 4.79
C ILE A 260 0.27 3.87 5.45
N SER A 261 0.59 3.84 6.76
CA SER A 261 0.95 2.64 7.50
C SER A 261 -0.23 2.10 8.30
N GLY A 262 -0.56 0.82 8.11
CA GLY A 262 -1.56 0.12 8.91
C GLY A 262 -1.20 0.05 10.39
N ALA A 263 0.09 -0.03 10.70
CA ALA A 263 0.63 -0.05 12.06
C ALA A 263 0.47 1.30 12.79
N GLU A 264 0.45 2.42 12.05
CA GLU A 264 0.22 3.74 12.64
C GLU A 264 -1.26 4.11 12.70
N ALA A 265 -1.99 3.91 11.59
CA ALA A 265 -3.33 4.48 11.43
C ALA A 265 -4.41 3.47 11.06
N GLY A 266 -4.13 2.16 11.13
CA GLY A 266 -5.08 1.13 10.75
C GLY A 266 -5.23 0.98 9.23
N CYS A 267 -6.18 0.14 8.82
CA CYS A 267 -6.38 -0.18 7.39
C CYS A 267 -6.99 0.98 6.59
N GLN A 268 -7.52 2.03 7.26
CA GLN A 268 -7.92 3.27 6.59
C GLN A 268 -6.74 3.92 5.85
N ALA A 269 -5.52 3.84 6.42
CA ALA A 269 -4.30 4.36 5.83
C ALA A 269 -3.78 3.51 4.65
N GLU A 270 -4.13 2.26 4.56
CA GLU A 270 -3.73 1.37 3.48
C GLU A 270 -4.83 1.27 2.42
N VAL A 271 -5.90 0.56 2.74
CA VAL A 271 -7.02 0.26 1.82
C VAL A 271 -7.83 1.52 1.52
N GLY A 272 -8.06 2.39 2.52
CA GLY A 272 -8.77 3.65 2.31
C GLY A 272 -8.00 4.59 1.38
N VAL A 273 -6.70 4.71 1.59
CA VAL A 273 -5.83 5.52 0.70
C VAL A 273 -5.77 4.91 -0.70
N ALA A 274 -5.64 3.59 -0.83
CA ALA A 274 -5.67 2.93 -2.14
C ALA A 274 -6.99 3.14 -2.88
N CYS A 275 -8.13 3.10 -2.17
CA CYS A 275 -9.44 3.43 -2.74
C CYS A 275 -9.49 4.88 -3.24
N SER A 276 -9.01 5.82 -2.44
CA SER A 276 -8.90 7.23 -2.81
C SER A 276 -8.05 7.46 -4.06
N MET A 277 -6.86 6.86 -4.10
CA MET A 277 -5.96 6.89 -5.26
C MET A 277 -6.65 6.36 -6.53
N ALA A 278 -7.33 5.23 -6.42
CA ALA A 278 -8.03 4.61 -7.53
C ALA A 278 -9.27 5.40 -7.96
N SER A 279 -9.98 6.04 -7.02
CA SER A 279 -11.13 6.90 -7.30
C SER A 279 -10.74 8.12 -8.11
N ALA A 280 -9.68 8.81 -7.70
CA ALA A 280 -9.12 9.96 -8.42
C ALA A 280 -8.68 9.58 -9.85
N ALA A 281 -7.95 8.46 -9.96
CA ALA A 281 -7.49 7.95 -11.25
C ALA A 281 -8.67 7.60 -12.19
N ALA A 282 -9.71 6.96 -11.66
CA ALA A 282 -10.91 6.64 -12.43
C ALA A 282 -11.63 7.92 -12.88
N SER A 283 -11.82 8.90 -11.98
CA SER A 283 -12.46 10.17 -12.32
C SER A 283 -11.71 10.90 -13.43
N GLN A 284 -10.38 10.93 -13.37
CA GLN A 284 -9.55 11.51 -14.42
C GLN A 284 -9.69 10.78 -15.76
N LEU A 285 -9.73 9.45 -15.79
CA LEU A 285 -9.92 8.67 -17.02
C LEU A 285 -11.25 8.98 -17.71
N PHE A 286 -12.30 9.24 -16.94
CA PHE A 286 -13.60 9.65 -17.45
C PHE A 286 -13.72 11.15 -17.78
N GLY A 287 -12.63 11.91 -17.62
CA GLY A 287 -12.59 13.34 -17.94
C GLY A 287 -13.22 14.24 -16.88
N GLY A 288 -13.22 13.79 -15.64
CA GLY A 288 -13.66 14.61 -14.50
C GLY A 288 -12.88 15.92 -14.39
N SER A 289 -13.56 17.01 -13.98
CA SER A 289 -12.89 18.26 -13.63
C SER A 289 -11.94 18.06 -12.43
N PRO A 290 -10.98 18.98 -12.22
CA PRO A 290 -10.12 18.91 -11.03
C PRO A 290 -10.90 18.80 -9.72
N ALA A 291 -12.01 19.51 -9.58
CA ALA A 291 -12.89 19.41 -8.42
C ALA A 291 -13.59 18.05 -8.30
N GLN A 292 -14.02 17.44 -9.41
CA GLN A 292 -14.61 16.11 -9.39
C GLN A 292 -13.58 15.03 -9.07
N ILE A 293 -12.33 15.18 -9.50
CA ILE A 293 -11.23 14.27 -9.17
C ILE A 293 -10.91 14.33 -7.67
N GLU A 294 -10.83 15.53 -7.11
CA GLU A 294 -10.66 15.74 -5.67
C GLU A 294 -11.81 15.11 -4.88
N TYR A 295 -13.07 15.37 -5.30
CA TYR A 295 -14.24 14.81 -4.64
C TYR A 295 -14.27 13.28 -4.70
N ALA A 296 -13.90 12.66 -5.84
CA ALA A 296 -13.77 11.20 -5.93
C ALA A 296 -12.72 10.66 -4.95
N ALA A 297 -11.58 11.35 -4.82
CA ALA A 297 -10.54 10.99 -3.85
C ALA A 297 -11.03 11.10 -2.41
N GLU A 298 -11.73 12.17 -2.09
CA GLU A 298 -12.33 12.41 -0.79
C GLU A 298 -13.29 11.29 -0.40
N MET A 299 -14.29 11.00 -1.26
CA MET A 299 -15.26 9.92 -1.08
C MET A 299 -14.59 8.56 -0.86
N GLY A 300 -13.53 8.29 -1.62
CA GLY A 300 -12.76 7.05 -1.50
C GLY A 300 -12.11 6.88 -0.14
N LEU A 301 -11.64 7.97 0.50
CA LEU A 301 -11.00 7.93 1.81
C LEU A 301 -12.02 8.02 2.95
N GLU A 302 -12.97 8.95 2.87
CA GLU A 302 -13.97 9.19 3.91
C GLU A 302 -14.70 7.92 4.33
N HIS A 303 -15.13 7.11 3.36
CA HIS A 303 -15.89 5.88 3.59
C HIS A 303 -15.05 4.70 4.13
N HIS A 304 -13.77 4.93 4.38
CA HIS A 304 -12.86 3.98 5.03
C HIS A 304 -12.36 4.47 6.40
N LEU A 305 -12.81 5.63 6.87
CA LEU A 305 -12.44 6.13 8.21
C LEU A 305 -12.84 5.14 9.30
N GLY A 306 -11.96 4.96 10.29
CA GLY A 306 -12.16 4.04 11.41
C GLY A 306 -11.87 2.56 11.09
N MET A 307 -11.38 2.22 9.89
CA MET A 307 -11.08 0.83 9.54
C MET A 307 -9.85 0.32 10.29
N THR A 308 -10.06 -0.73 11.10
CA THR A 308 -9.01 -1.40 11.88
C THR A 308 -8.09 -2.24 11.00
N CYS A 309 -6.87 -2.53 11.47
CA CYS A 309 -5.93 -3.47 10.86
C CYS A 309 -5.67 -4.64 11.81
N ASP A 310 -6.33 -5.76 11.56
CA ASP A 310 -6.36 -6.96 12.40
C ASP A 310 -6.19 -8.25 11.58
N PRO A 311 -5.02 -8.41 10.90
CA PRO A 311 -4.79 -9.56 10.02
C PRO A 311 -4.73 -10.87 10.81
N VAL A 312 -5.52 -11.85 10.39
CA VAL A 312 -5.59 -13.16 11.03
C VAL A 312 -4.25 -13.89 10.87
N CYS A 313 -3.74 -14.44 11.96
CA CYS A 313 -2.42 -15.10 12.03
C CYS A 313 -1.25 -14.21 11.55
N GLY A 314 -1.40 -12.89 11.56
CA GLY A 314 -0.38 -11.96 11.05
C GLY A 314 -0.19 -12.00 9.53
N LEU A 315 -1.10 -12.65 8.80
CA LEU A 315 -0.99 -12.84 7.36
C LEU A 315 -1.78 -11.79 6.58
N VAL A 316 -1.21 -11.26 5.50
CA VAL A 316 -1.90 -10.34 4.58
C VAL A 316 -2.89 -11.13 3.69
N GLN A 317 -3.80 -11.84 4.34
CA GLN A 317 -4.80 -12.72 3.70
C GLN A 317 -6.21 -12.39 4.17
N ILE A 318 -6.54 -12.63 5.43
CA ILE A 318 -7.84 -12.32 6.01
C ILE A 318 -7.68 -11.15 6.98
N PRO A 319 -8.40 -10.06 6.80
CA PRO A 319 -9.38 -9.74 5.76
C PRO A 319 -8.81 -9.04 4.52
N CYS A 320 -7.50 -8.90 4.40
CA CYS A 320 -6.83 -8.00 3.45
C CYS A 320 -7.21 -8.26 1.98
N ILE A 321 -7.23 -9.53 1.55
CA ILE A 321 -7.53 -9.90 0.16
C ILE A 321 -8.92 -9.43 -0.24
N GLU A 322 -9.94 -9.68 0.60
CA GLU A 322 -11.31 -9.28 0.32
C GLU A 322 -11.51 -7.76 0.42
N ARG A 323 -10.82 -7.10 1.36
CA ARG A 323 -10.85 -5.62 1.47
C ARG A 323 -10.36 -4.94 0.21
N ASN A 324 -9.34 -5.48 -0.47
CA ASN A 324 -8.87 -4.96 -1.75
C ASN A 324 -9.95 -5.03 -2.83
N ALA A 325 -10.66 -6.16 -2.94
CA ALA A 325 -11.73 -6.33 -3.91
C ALA A 325 -12.89 -5.34 -3.66
N TYR A 326 -13.32 -5.20 -2.42
CA TYR A 326 -14.36 -4.23 -2.07
C TYR A 326 -13.95 -2.78 -2.28
N ALA A 327 -12.73 -2.40 -1.93
CA ALA A 327 -12.21 -1.05 -2.13
C ALA A 327 -12.09 -0.71 -3.61
N ALA A 328 -11.68 -1.66 -4.47
CA ALA A 328 -11.65 -1.46 -5.91
C ALA A 328 -13.04 -1.17 -6.49
N ALA A 329 -14.08 -1.88 -6.04
CA ALA A 329 -15.45 -1.59 -6.45
C ALA A 329 -15.93 -0.22 -5.93
N ARG A 330 -15.63 0.11 -4.66
CA ARG A 330 -15.96 1.43 -4.09
C ARG A 330 -15.28 2.58 -4.79
N ALA A 331 -14.06 2.38 -5.29
CA ALA A 331 -13.38 3.42 -6.08
C ALA A 331 -14.15 3.77 -7.36
N LEU A 332 -14.75 2.79 -8.02
CA LEU A 332 -15.63 3.03 -9.17
C LEU A 332 -16.95 3.68 -8.75
N ASP A 333 -17.54 3.28 -7.62
CA ASP A 333 -18.74 3.90 -7.08
C ASP A 333 -18.49 5.38 -6.73
N ALA A 334 -17.35 5.72 -6.10
CA ALA A 334 -16.94 7.09 -5.78
C ALA A 334 -16.75 7.95 -7.04
N ASN A 335 -16.10 7.39 -8.07
CA ASN A 335 -16.00 8.05 -9.38
C ASN A 335 -17.39 8.35 -9.98
N ILE A 336 -18.31 7.38 -9.99
CA ILE A 336 -19.66 7.57 -10.51
C ILE A 336 -20.39 8.66 -9.71
N TYR A 337 -20.29 8.62 -8.38
CA TYR A 337 -20.95 9.60 -7.53
C TYR A 337 -20.45 11.02 -7.82
N SER A 338 -19.14 11.24 -7.85
CA SER A 338 -18.56 12.56 -8.13
C SER A 338 -18.90 13.06 -9.54
N ALA A 339 -18.96 12.16 -10.52
CA ALA A 339 -19.28 12.51 -11.91
C ALA A 339 -20.72 13.06 -12.12
N PHE A 340 -21.67 12.74 -11.23
CA PHE A 340 -23.01 13.29 -11.24
C PHE A 340 -23.14 14.66 -10.56
N THR A 341 -22.05 15.21 -10.03
CA THR A 341 -22.01 16.50 -9.35
C THR A 341 -21.18 17.50 -10.16
N ASP A 342 -21.17 18.75 -9.72
CA ASP A 342 -20.26 19.79 -10.24
C ASP A 342 -18.86 19.74 -9.57
N GLY A 343 -18.63 18.79 -8.64
CA GLY A 343 -17.41 18.67 -7.86
C GLY A 343 -17.40 19.50 -6.57
N HIS A 344 -18.40 20.34 -6.33
CA HIS A 344 -18.48 21.11 -5.09
C HIS A 344 -19.09 20.26 -3.96
N HIS A 345 -18.40 20.23 -2.82
CA HIS A 345 -18.83 19.48 -1.63
C HIS A 345 -18.36 20.17 -0.33
N ARG A 346 -18.85 19.70 0.81
CA ARG A 346 -18.69 20.38 2.10
C ARG A 346 -17.41 20.03 2.85
N VAL A 347 -16.92 18.83 2.67
CA VAL A 347 -15.75 18.31 3.39
C VAL A 347 -14.64 18.06 2.37
N SER A 348 -13.55 18.82 2.47
CA SER A 348 -12.43 18.65 1.54
C SER A 348 -11.63 17.39 1.80
N PHE A 349 -10.94 16.90 0.77
CA PHE A 349 -9.99 15.80 0.90
C PHE A 349 -8.96 16.02 2.02
N ASP A 350 -8.40 17.23 2.10
CA ASP A 350 -7.42 17.57 3.14
C ASP A 350 -8.00 17.43 4.54
N LYS A 351 -9.29 17.77 4.72
CA LYS A 351 -9.97 17.59 6.01
C LYS A 351 -10.17 16.12 6.35
N VAL A 352 -10.50 15.29 5.38
CA VAL A 352 -10.60 13.84 5.59
C VAL A 352 -9.24 13.24 5.94
N VAL A 353 -8.15 13.70 5.31
CA VAL A 353 -6.77 13.27 5.66
C VAL A 353 -6.43 13.64 7.11
N GLU A 354 -6.79 14.86 7.55
CA GLU A 354 -6.61 15.30 8.94
C GLU A 354 -7.41 14.42 9.92
N VAL A 355 -8.68 14.14 9.59
CA VAL A 355 -9.54 13.26 10.41
C VAL A 355 -9.00 11.84 10.43
N MET A 356 -8.51 11.31 9.30
CA MET A 356 -7.89 9.99 9.25
C MET A 356 -6.66 9.91 10.18
N LYS A 357 -5.82 10.95 10.20
CA LYS A 357 -4.68 11.04 11.12
C LYS A 357 -5.12 10.99 12.57
N GLN A 358 -6.12 11.80 12.94
CA GLN A 358 -6.66 11.83 14.30
C GLN A 358 -7.30 10.49 14.68
N THR A 359 -8.15 9.94 13.82
CA THR A 359 -8.78 8.62 14.03
C THR A 359 -7.73 7.52 14.19
N GLY A 360 -6.66 7.57 13.38
CA GLY A 360 -5.52 6.65 13.50
C GLY A 360 -4.83 6.76 14.86
N TYR A 361 -4.66 7.97 15.37
CA TYR A 361 -4.14 8.19 16.71
C TYR A 361 -5.07 7.63 17.80
N ASP A 362 -6.37 7.86 17.68
CA ASP A 362 -7.39 7.48 18.66
C ASP A 362 -7.70 5.97 18.65
N LEU A 363 -7.42 5.26 17.54
CA LEU A 363 -7.58 3.81 17.49
C LEU A 363 -6.66 3.14 18.53
N PRO A 364 -7.21 2.24 19.37
CA PRO A 364 -6.38 1.43 20.26
C PRO A 364 -5.29 0.67 19.51
N SER A 365 -4.09 0.58 20.09
CA SER A 365 -2.96 -0.15 19.51
C SER A 365 -3.31 -1.58 19.09
N LEU A 366 -4.23 -2.22 19.83
CA LEU A 366 -4.76 -3.55 19.55
C LEU A 366 -5.30 -3.71 18.12
N TYR A 367 -5.79 -2.64 17.52
CA TYR A 367 -6.36 -2.62 16.15
C TYR A 367 -5.42 -2.06 15.08
N LYS A 368 -4.13 -1.98 15.40
CA LYS A 368 -3.09 -1.44 14.51
C LYS A 368 -2.04 -2.49 14.18
N GLU A 369 -2.43 -3.49 13.39
CA GLU A 369 -1.52 -4.50 12.84
C GLU A 369 -0.79 -5.34 13.91
N THR A 370 -1.47 -5.66 15.02
CA THR A 370 -0.91 -6.51 16.08
C THR A 370 -1.30 -7.97 15.95
N SER A 371 -2.35 -8.28 15.20
CA SER A 371 -2.96 -9.61 15.10
C SER A 371 -3.49 -10.18 16.42
N GLU A 372 -3.75 -9.32 17.41
CA GLU A 372 -4.27 -9.70 18.74
C GLU A 372 -5.69 -9.22 18.97
N GLY A 373 -6.20 -8.33 18.13
CA GLY A 373 -7.54 -7.74 18.23
C GLY A 373 -8.47 -8.12 17.08
N GLY A 374 -9.70 -7.62 17.15
CA GLY A 374 -10.68 -7.73 16.09
C GLY A 374 -10.90 -9.14 15.54
N LEU A 375 -10.85 -9.28 14.25
CA LEU A 375 -11.01 -10.58 13.57
C LEU A 375 -9.93 -11.59 13.96
N ALA A 376 -8.70 -11.14 14.16
CA ALA A 376 -7.58 -12.02 14.52
C ALA A 376 -7.82 -12.73 15.85
N LYS A 377 -8.35 -12.02 16.87
CA LYS A 377 -8.61 -12.56 18.20
C LYS A 377 -9.71 -13.61 18.20
N ASN A 378 -10.74 -13.42 17.40
CA ASN A 378 -11.95 -14.25 17.42
C ASN A 378 -12.00 -15.27 16.27
N TYR A 379 -10.92 -15.35 15.48
CA TYR A 379 -10.86 -16.31 14.40
C TYR A 379 -10.70 -17.73 14.97
N GLN A 380 -11.67 -18.56 14.65
CA GLN A 380 -11.58 -20.02 14.89
C GLN A 380 -11.25 -20.66 13.54
N GLN A 381 -10.15 -21.41 13.51
CA GLN A 381 -9.81 -22.19 12.34
C GLN A 381 -10.92 -23.23 12.13
N MET A 382 -11.56 -23.20 10.99
CA MET A 382 -12.50 -24.24 10.61
C MET A 382 -11.70 -25.47 10.22
N ASP A 383 -11.86 -26.58 10.95
CA ASP A 383 -11.24 -27.88 10.69
C ASP A 383 -11.67 -28.47 9.33
#